data_8ed525d57d3c1da6800262b8d1708372
#
_entry.id   8ed525d57d3c1da6800262b8d1708372
#
_cell.length_a   1.000
_cell.length_b   1.000
_cell.length_c   1.000
_cell.angle_alpha   90.00
_cell.angle_beta   90.00
_cell.angle_gamma   90.00
#
_symmetry.space_group_name_H-M   'P 1'
#
loop_
_entity.id
_entity.type
_entity.pdbx_description
1 polymer ?
#
loop_
_entity_poly.entity_id
_entity_poly.type
_entity_poly.pdbx_seq_one_letter_code
_entity_poly.pdbx_strand_id
1 'polypeptide(L)'
;MYALIAHMSILFCNNFFFLVLILTFLKSMEKEQFKKWRKKNGFSQAEAANVLGLKRRMIQYYEKGKKGEKDIQIPKYIKLACEAIELKKKLKKLV
;
A
#
# COMPACT_ATOMS: atom_id res chain seq x y z
N MET A 1 -14.64 29.93 -24.18
CA MET A 1 -15.29 29.85 -22.87
C MET A 1 -15.64 28.42 -22.46
N TYR A 2 -16.27 27.63 -23.32
CA TYR A 2 -16.61 26.25 -22.98
C TYR A 2 -15.41 25.36 -22.72
N ALA A 3 -14.32 25.56 -23.44
CA ALA A 3 -13.10 24.79 -23.26
C ALA A 3 -12.44 25.04 -21.88
N LEU A 4 -12.51 26.28 -21.39
CA LEU A 4 -12.01 26.66 -20.08
C LEU A 4 -12.82 26.03 -18.93
N ILE A 5 -14.16 26.00 -19.06
CA ILE A 5 -15.05 25.44 -18.06
C ILE A 5 -14.87 23.92 -17.99
N ALA A 6 -14.76 23.27 -19.16
CA ALA A 6 -14.49 21.83 -19.23
C ALA A 6 -13.13 21.49 -18.63
N HIS A 7 -12.13 22.33 -18.87
CA HIS A 7 -10.80 22.16 -18.32
C HIS A 7 -10.79 22.34 -16.79
N MET A 8 -11.52 23.30 -16.27
CA MET A 8 -11.68 23.49 -14.83
C MET A 8 -12.43 22.32 -14.18
N SER A 9 -13.45 21.77 -14.84
CA SER A 9 -14.16 20.57 -14.38
C SER A 9 -13.22 19.38 -14.27
N ILE A 10 -12.40 19.16 -15.27
CA ILE A 10 -11.43 18.05 -15.29
C ILE A 10 -10.38 18.26 -14.20
N LEU A 11 -9.90 19.48 -14.03
CA LEU A 11 -8.95 19.84 -12.96
C LEU A 11 -9.57 19.67 -11.58
N PHE A 12 -10.85 19.99 -11.42
CA PHE A 12 -11.57 19.81 -10.17
C PHE A 12 -11.76 18.33 -9.85
N CYS A 13 -12.11 17.52 -10.83
CA CYS A 13 -12.20 16.06 -10.69
C CYS A 13 -10.83 15.46 -10.38
N ASN A 14 -9.77 15.95 -11.03
CA ASN A 14 -8.41 15.51 -10.76
C ASN A 14 -7.95 15.92 -9.36
N ASN A 15 -8.32 17.11 -8.89
CA ASN A 15 -8.02 17.55 -7.53
C ASN A 15 -8.72 16.69 -6.48
N PHE A 16 -9.99 16.33 -6.72
CA PHE A 16 -10.73 15.46 -5.82
C PHE A 16 -10.10 14.05 -5.79
N PHE A 17 -9.77 13.51 -6.94
CA PHE A 17 -9.10 12.23 -7.08
C PHE A 17 -7.72 12.26 -6.43
N PHE A 18 -6.98 13.35 -6.62
CA PHE A 18 -5.67 13.58 -6.02
C PHE A 18 -5.77 13.69 -4.49
N LEU A 19 -6.80 14.37 -3.98
CA LEU A 19 -7.08 14.46 -2.54
C LEU A 19 -7.41 13.09 -1.93
N VAL A 20 -8.22 12.29 -2.62
CA VAL A 20 -8.55 10.93 -2.20
C VAL A 20 -7.29 10.06 -2.20
N LEU A 21 -6.45 10.20 -3.22
CA LEU A 21 -5.15 9.50 -3.31
C LEU A 21 -4.21 9.92 -2.18
N ILE A 22 -4.13 11.22 -1.88
CA ILE A 22 -3.31 11.73 -0.78
C ILE A 22 -3.83 11.22 0.56
N LEU A 23 -5.15 11.21 0.76
CA LEU A 23 -5.77 10.70 1.99
C LEU A 23 -5.51 9.21 2.18
N THR A 24 -5.64 8.42 1.11
CA THR A 24 -5.29 6.98 1.14
C THR A 24 -3.80 6.77 1.31
N PHE A 25 -2.97 7.66 0.73
CA PHE A 25 -1.52 7.62 0.85
C PHE A 25 -1.05 7.96 2.27
N LEU A 26 -1.72 8.92 2.93
CA LEU A 26 -1.40 9.33 4.30
C LEU A 26 -1.87 8.32 5.35
N LYS A 27 -2.83 7.48 5.00
CA LYS A 27 -3.34 6.46 5.90
C LYS A 27 -2.32 5.32 5.99
N SER A 28 -1.90 5.00 7.22
CA SER A 28 -1.02 3.87 7.45
C SER A 28 -1.74 2.56 7.16
N MET A 29 -0.98 1.55 6.74
CA MET A 29 -1.50 0.23 6.46
C MET A 29 -1.87 -0.46 7.78
N GLU A 30 -3.06 -1.05 7.82
CA GLU A 30 -3.51 -1.83 8.98
C GLU A 30 -3.03 -3.27 8.87
N LYS A 31 -2.97 -3.97 10.00
CA LYS A 31 -2.51 -5.36 10.08
C LYS A 31 -3.32 -6.30 9.18
N GLU A 32 -4.63 -6.10 9.11
CA GLU A 32 -5.54 -6.88 8.26
C GLU A 32 -5.23 -6.66 6.78
N GLN A 33 -4.97 -5.43 6.40
CA GLN A 33 -4.60 -5.07 5.03
C GLN A 33 -3.27 -5.70 4.61
N PHE A 34 -2.29 -5.71 5.52
CA PHE A 34 -0.99 -6.31 5.28
C PHE A 34 -1.10 -7.82 5.07
N LYS A 35 -1.84 -8.51 5.93
CA LYS A 35 -2.08 -9.93 5.83
C LYS A 35 -2.82 -10.29 4.54
N LYS A 36 -3.82 -9.47 4.19
CA LYS A 36 -4.59 -9.62 2.95
C LYS A 36 -3.70 -9.45 1.73
N TRP A 37 -2.83 -8.44 1.73
CA TRP A 37 -1.86 -8.21 0.66
C TRP A 37 -0.94 -9.42 0.49
N ARG A 38 -0.42 -9.95 1.58
CA ARG A 38 0.47 -11.12 1.56
C ARG A 38 -0.22 -12.33 0.95
N LYS A 39 -1.41 -12.63 1.41
CA LYS A 39 -2.20 -13.79 0.93
C LYS A 39 -2.63 -13.63 -0.52
N LYS A 40 -3.03 -12.42 -0.90
CA LYS A 40 -3.41 -12.09 -2.28
C LYS A 40 -2.28 -12.35 -3.27
N ASN A 41 -1.06 -12.07 -2.87
CA ASN A 41 0.13 -12.28 -3.70
C ASN A 41 0.71 -13.70 -3.57
N GLY A 42 0.12 -14.54 -2.73
CA GLY A 42 0.56 -15.91 -2.53
C GLY A 42 1.87 -16.05 -1.79
N PHE A 43 2.25 -15.05 -1.02
CA PHE A 43 3.50 -15.07 -0.25
C PHE A 43 3.31 -15.76 1.10
N SER A 44 4.25 -16.63 1.46
CA SER A 44 4.41 -17.07 2.85
C SER A 44 5.02 -15.91 3.66
N GLN A 45 5.02 -16.02 4.98
CA GLN A 45 5.66 -15.00 5.82
C GLN A 45 7.15 -14.84 5.51
N ALA A 46 7.84 -15.93 5.23
CA ALA A 46 9.25 -15.90 4.86
C ALA A 46 9.47 -15.24 3.49
N GLU A 47 8.62 -15.55 2.51
CA GLU A 47 8.69 -14.95 1.17
C GLU A 47 8.40 -13.45 1.21
N ALA A 48 7.38 -13.04 1.96
CA ALA A 48 7.06 -11.64 2.15
C ALA A 48 8.23 -10.89 2.81
N ALA A 49 8.87 -11.49 3.79
CA ALA A 49 10.06 -10.93 4.43
C ALA A 49 11.19 -10.74 3.43
N ASN A 50 11.45 -11.73 2.59
CA ASN A 50 12.47 -11.65 1.54
C ASN A 50 12.19 -10.53 0.54
N VAL A 51 10.95 -10.44 0.07
CA VAL A 51 10.54 -9.45 -0.92
C VAL A 51 10.62 -8.04 -0.37
N LEU A 52 10.27 -7.86 0.91
CA LEU A 52 10.30 -6.55 1.57
C LEU A 52 11.67 -6.22 2.19
N GLY A 53 12.59 -7.16 2.20
CA GLY A 53 13.90 -6.95 2.84
C GLY A 53 13.83 -6.90 4.35
N LEU A 54 12.87 -7.60 4.94
CA LEU A 54 12.65 -7.64 6.38
C LEU A 54 12.95 -9.03 6.93
N LYS A 55 13.03 -9.12 8.26
CA LYS A 55 13.10 -10.40 8.95
C LYS A 55 11.69 -10.98 9.09
N ARG A 56 11.57 -12.32 9.03
CA ARG A 56 10.30 -13.01 9.19
C ARG A 56 9.57 -12.60 10.48
N ARG A 57 10.32 -12.38 11.55
CA ARG A 57 9.78 -11.96 12.83
C ARG A 57 9.06 -10.61 12.74
N MET A 58 9.58 -9.68 11.92
CA MET A 58 8.93 -8.39 11.69
C MET A 58 7.59 -8.55 10.98
N ILE A 59 7.51 -9.47 10.02
CA ILE A 59 6.24 -9.78 9.34
C ILE A 59 5.20 -10.28 10.35
N GLN A 60 5.61 -11.15 11.25
CA GLN A 60 4.72 -11.66 12.29
C GLN A 60 4.22 -10.54 13.21
N TYR A 61 5.10 -9.61 13.59
CA TYR A 61 4.73 -8.46 14.42
C TYR A 61 3.74 -7.56 13.70
N TYR A 62 3.95 -7.29 12.41
CA TYR A 62 3.04 -6.45 11.62
C TYR A 62 1.66 -7.09 11.47
N GLU A 63 1.59 -8.40 11.24
CA GLU A 63 0.32 -9.11 11.13
C GLU A 63 -0.41 -9.24 12.45
N LYS A 64 0.32 -9.35 13.54
CA LYS A 64 -0.23 -9.42 14.88
C LYS A 64 -0.60 -8.04 15.42
N GLY A 65 0.09 -7.00 14.96
CA GLY A 65 -0.09 -5.63 15.43
C GLY A 65 0.56 -5.35 16.77
N LYS A 66 1.33 -6.30 17.29
CA LYS A 66 1.97 -6.17 18.60
C LYS A 66 3.33 -6.84 18.61
N LYS A 67 4.26 -6.23 19.33
CA LYS A 67 5.54 -6.83 19.70
C LYS A 67 5.57 -6.99 21.21
N GLY A 68 5.21 -8.19 21.70
CA GLY A 68 4.97 -8.38 23.12
C GLY A 68 3.74 -7.61 23.57
N GLU A 69 3.90 -6.66 24.48
CA GLU A 69 2.81 -5.81 24.96
C GLU A 69 2.71 -4.48 24.23
N LYS A 70 3.70 -4.13 23.41
CA LYS A 70 3.72 -2.86 22.66
C LYS A 70 2.95 -2.99 21.36
N ASP A 71 2.09 -2.02 21.09
CA ASP A 71 1.42 -1.90 19.80
C ASP A 71 2.41 -1.46 18.74
N ILE A 72 2.40 -2.15 17.62
CA ILE A 72 3.24 -1.83 16.47
C ILE A 72 2.35 -1.41 15.32
N GLN A 73 2.67 -0.25 14.74
CA GLN A 73 2.05 0.21 13.51
C GLN A 73 2.97 -0.09 12.34
N ILE A 74 2.38 -0.46 11.22
CA ILE A 74 3.11 -0.70 9.99
C ILE A 74 3.55 0.66 9.43
N PRO A 75 4.86 0.87 9.19
CA PRO A 75 5.34 2.14 8.65
C PRO A 75 4.80 2.40 7.24
N LYS A 76 4.70 3.67 6.87
CA LYS A 76 4.23 4.08 5.54
C LYS A 76 5.12 3.56 4.42
N TYR A 77 6.42 3.46 4.64
CA TYR A 77 7.34 2.94 3.62
C TYR A 77 7.08 1.46 3.31
N ILE A 78 6.58 0.70 4.26
CA ILE A 78 6.17 -0.70 4.02
C ILE A 78 4.92 -0.74 3.14
N LYS A 79 3.97 0.15 3.38
CA LYS A 79 2.80 0.28 2.51
C LYS A 79 3.21 0.62 1.08
N LEU A 80 4.13 1.55 0.91
CA LEU A 80 4.67 1.92 -0.40
C LEU A 80 5.39 0.76 -1.08
N ALA A 81 6.15 0.00 -0.32
CA ALA A 81 6.83 -1.19 -0.84
C ALA A 81 5.83 -2.24 -1.32
N CYS A 82 4.75 -2.46 -0.57
CA CYS A 82 3.68 -3.38 -0.97
C CYS A 82 3.01 -2.95 -2.26
N GLU A 83 2.71 -1.67 -2.39
CA GLU A 83 2.11 -1.09 -3.60
C GLU A 83 3.07 -1.19 -4.80
N ALA A 84 4.35 -0.96 -4.57
CA ALA A 84 5.38 -1.08 -5.61
C ALA A 84 5.50 -2.52 -6.13
N ILE A 85 5.42 -3.50 -5.25
CA ILE A 85 5.46 -4.92 -5.62
C ILE A 85 4.23 -5.29 -6.47
N GLU A 86 3.05 -4.81 -6.09
CA GLU A 86 1.82 -5.04 -6.86
C GLU A 86 1.90 -4.42 -8.25
N LEU A 87 2.39 -3.18 -8.34
CA LEU A 87 2.58 -2.49 -9.62
C LEU A 87 3.57 -3.22 -10.50
N LYS A 88 4.68 -3.69 -9.93
CA LYS A 88 5.69 -4.44 -10.65
C LYS A 88 5.12 -5.74 -11.25
N LYS A 89 4.26 -6.43 -10.50
CA LYS A 89 3.56 -7.62 -10.99
C LYS A 89 2.62 -7.29 -12.14
N LYS A 90 1.86 -6.21 -12.03
CA LYS A 90 0.95 -5.75 -13.09
C LYS A 90 1.69 -5.40 -14.36
N LEU A 91 2.83 -4.73 -14.24
CA LEU A 91 3.68 -4.37 -15.38
C LEU A 91 4.24 -5.62 -16.07
N LYS A 92 4.62 -6.65 -15.33
CA LYS A 92 5.09 -7.91 -15.91
C LYS A 92 3.99 -8.61 -16.71
N LYS A 93 2.74 -8.50 -16.29
CA LYS A 93 1.60 -9.08 -17.03
C LYS A 93 1.30 -8.35 -18.34
N LEU A 94 1.64 -7.06 -18.42
CA LEU A 94 1.41 -6.25 -19.62
C LEU A 94 2.52 -6.40 -20.67
N VAL A 95 3.66 -6.94 -20.28
CA VAL A 95 4.80 -7.21 -21.14
C VAL A 95 4.86 -8.70 -21.46
#